data_002f19b89c8b508c22bf3b9a32f23ed1
#
_entry.id   002f19b89c8b508c22bf3b9a32f23ed1
#
_cell.length_a   1.000
_cell.length_b   1.000
_cell.length_c   1.000
_cell.angle_alpha   90.00
_cell.angle_beta   90.00
_cell.angle_gamma   90.00
#
_symmetry.space_group_name_H-M   'P 1'
#
loop_
_entity.id
_entity.type
_entity.pdbx_description
1 polymer ?
#
loop_
_entity_poly.entity_id
_entity_poly.type
_entity_poly.pdbx_seq_one_letter_code
_entity_poly.pdbx_strand_id
1 'polypeptide(L)'
;MANISHFTQTVGGVSTTYDIHDANAIPRSGGAVITGTSLGRTDNTSALSLWGGTAWNDGVALTLSGKNRENEPSTLRIRLTKDDLNRAMYLYLNGSWTWNGTACQITSDQRLKQQIAEIDDKLLDAWQDVDLVQFKYNDAVDQKKDKARLHTGYVVQQIDNACKSHGVDISEYGLYCHEEYPQETEEVEVEQKDGTKTKETKVIREASEHYSLRYTEVYAVECMYLRRCIARLTARIEQLEKEREAGE
;
A
#
# COMPACT_ATOMS: atom_id res chain seq x y z
N MET A 1 -11.01 -30.34 -38.05
CA MET A 1 -10.12 -29.15 -38.01
C MET A 1 -8.71 -29.63 -37.71
N ALA A 2 -7.72 -29.30 -38.52
CA ALA A 2 -6.33 -29.70 -38.24
C ALA A 2 -5.82 -28.89 -37.03
N ASN A 3 -5.34 -29.58 -36.01
CA ASN A 3 -4.67 -28.94 -34.88
C ASN A 3 -3.32 -28.42 -35.37
N ILE A 4 -3.16 -27.08 -35.42
CA ILE A 4 -1.86 -26.45 -35.68
C ILE A 4 -1.08 -26.56 -34.37
N SER A 5 -0.06 -27.43 -34.36
CA SER A 5 0.81 -27.63 -33.19
C SER A 5 2.02 -26.69 -33.15
N HIS A 6 2.34 -26.04 -34.26
CA HIS A 6 3.42 -25.07 -34.36
C HIS A 6 3.20 -24.14 -35.55
N PHE A 7 3.77 -22.93 -35.52
CA PHE A 7 3.91 -22.07 -36.66
C PHE A 7 5.37 -21.63 -36.82
N THR A 8 5.79 -21.39 -38.06
CA THR A 8 7.13 -20.92 -38.34
C THR A 8 7.05 -19.51 -38.93
N GLN A 9 7.78 -18.58 -38.33
CA GLN A 9 7.94 -17.22 -38.81
C GLN A 9 9.34 -17.04 -39.40
N THR A 10 9.46 -16.49 -40.62
CA THR A 10 10.73 -16.19 -41.26
C THR A 10 10.88 -14.67 -41.36
N VAL A 11 11.94 -14.10 -40.78
CA VAL A 11 12.27 -12.70 -40.84
C VAL A 11 13.73 -12.58 -41.22
N GLY A 12 14.04 -11.86 -42.31
CA GLY A 12 15.41 -11.66 -42.78
C GLY A 12 16.16 -12.95 -43.16
N GLY A 13 15.44 -13.99 -43.60
CA GLY A 13 16.02 -15.30 -43.97
C GLY A 13 16.26 -16.25 -42.80
N VAL A 14 15.92 -15.84 -41.57
CA VAL A 14 15.97 -16.69 -40.36
C VAL A 14 14.58 -17.19 -40.07
N SER A 15 14.42 -18.50 -40.02
CA SER A 15 13.13 -19.15 -39.65
C SER A 15 13.14 -19.58 -38.20
N THR A 16 12.14 -19.11 -37.44
CA THR A 16 11.91 -19.51 -36.06
C THR A 16 10.58 -20.24 -35.96
N THR A 17 10.61 -21.47 -35.46
CA THR A 17 9.42 -22.28 -35.25
C THR A 17 8.94 -22.14 -33.80
N TYR A 18 7.66 -21.85 -33.63
CA TYR A 18 7.02 -21.72 -32.34
C TYR A 18 6.05 -22.89 -32.14
N ASP A 19 6.22 -23.64 -31.06
CA ASP A 19 5.29 -24.68 -30.68
C ASP A 19 4.05 -24.09 -30.01
N ILE A 20 2.89 -24.38 -30.57
CA ILE A 20 1.60 -23.98 -30.00
C ILE A 20 0.96 -25.27 -29.47
N HIS A 21 1.10 -25.53 -28.18
CA HIS A 21 0.43 -26.66 -27.55
C HIS A 21 -1.07 -26.43 -27.31
N ASP A 22 -1.48 -25.19 -27.27
CA ASP A 22 -2.87 -24.74 -27.17
C ASP A 22 -2.96 -23.34 -27.82
N ALA A 23 -4.01 -23.11 -28.60
CA ALA A 23 -4.28 -21.79 -29.19
C ALA A 23 -4.43 -20.67 -28.13
N ASN A 24 -4.55 -21.03 -26.87
CA ASN A 24 -4.66 -20.15 -25.72
C ASN A 24 -3.41 -20.19 -24.79
N ALA A 25 -2.37 -20.95 -25.15
CA ALA A 25 -1.19 -21.07 -24.30
C ALA A 25 -0.18 -19.94 -24.57
N ILE A 26 0.36 -19.36 -23.52
CA ILE A 26 1.54 -18.52 -23.59
C ILE A 26 2.75 -19.41 -23.92
N PRO A 27 3.63 -19.08 -24.91
CA PRO A 27 4.79 -19.88 -25.25
C PRO A 27 5.67 -20.19 -24.03
N ARG A 28 6.02 -21.47 -23.84
CA ARG A 28 6.77 -21.96 -22.68
C ARG A 28 8.26 -21.63 -22.67
N SER A 29 8.84 -21.22 -23.76
CA SER A 29 10.29 -21.02 -23.87
C SER A 29 10.68 -19.56 -24.08
N GLY A 30 11.46 -19.06 -23.11
CA GLY A 30 12.37 -17.95 -23.33
C GLY A 30 11.76 -16.61 -23.65
N GLY A 31 11.36 -15.89 -22.60
CA GLY A 31 11.35 -14.43 -22.64
C GLY A 31 10.51 -13.74 -23.71
N ALA A 32 9.34 -14.28 -24.04
CA ALA A 32 8.42 -13.54 -24.90
C ALA A 32 7.87 -12.32 -24.14
N VAL A 33 8.44 -11.17 -24.39
CA VAL A 33 7.83 -9.89 -23.98
C VAL A 33 6.66 -9.67 -24.94
N ILE A 34 5.45 -9.84 -24.47
CA ILE A 34 4.24 -9.47 -25.22
C ILE A 34 4.08 -7.96 -25.10
N THR A 35 4.63 -7.21 -26.05
CA THR A 35 4.45 -5.76 -26.11
C THR A 35 3.17 -5.42 -26.85
N GLY A 36 2.29 -4.67 -26.19
CA GLY A 36 1.09 -4.10 -26.81
C GLY A 36 -0.12 -5.04 -26.90
N THR A 37 -0.08 -6.22 -26.27
CA THR A 37 -1.21 -7.16 -26.24
C THR A 37 -1.68 -7.40 -24.81
N SER A 38 -2.98 -7.28 -24.57
CA SER A 38 -3.59 -7.63 -23.30
C SER A 38 -3.73 -9.14 -23.18
N LEU A 39 -3.29 -9.71 -22.05
CA LEU A 39 -3.55 -11.07 -21.70
C LEU A 39 -4.90 -11.12 -20.95
N GLY A 40 -5.90 -11.71 -21.56
CA GLY A 40 -7.25 -11.80 -20.99
C GLY A 40 -7.93 -13.11 -21.30
N ARG A 41 -9.09 -13.32 -20.69
CA ARG A 41 -9.98 -14.45 -20.97
C ARG A 41 -11.19 -13.97 -21.77
N THR A 42 -11.75 -14.86 -22.55
CA THR A 42 -12.98 -14.61 -23.33
C THR A 42 -14.25 -14.87 -22.54
N ASP A 43 -14.14 -15.44 -21.33
CA ASP A 43 -15.27 -15.73 -20.43
C ASP A 43 -15.13 -15.00 -19.10
N ASN A 44 -16.25 -14.78 -18.41
CA ASN A 44 -16.32 -14.13 -17.11
C ASN A 44 -16.52 -15.10 -15.93
N THR A 45 -16.60 -16.41 -16.18
CA THR A 45 -16.90 -17.42 -15.17
C THR A 45 -15.66 -18.10 -14.62
N SER A 46 -14.53 -17.90 -15.25
CA SER A 46 -13.25 -18.50 -14.89
C SER A 46 -12.26 -17.46 -14.39
N ALA A 47 -11.02 -17.87 -14.11
CA ALA A 47 -9.93 -17.00 -13.72
C ALA A 47 -8.71 -17.17 -14.62
N LEU A 48 -7.96 -16.08 -14.81
CA LEU A 48 -6.60 -16.12 -15.30
C LEU A 48 -5.66 -16.27 -14.11
N SER A 49 -4.76 -17.25 -14.15
CA SER A 49 -3.78 -17.46 -13.11
C SER A 49 -2.36 -17.53 -13.68
N LEU A 50 -1.43 -16.84 -13.03
CA LEU A 50 0.00 -16.91 -13.27
C LEU A 50 0.65 -17.49 -12.01
N TRP A 51 1.57 -18.45 -12.17
CA TRP A 51 2.27 -19.03 -11.03
C TRP A 51 3.75 -19.28 -11.33
N GLY A 52 4.57 -19.19 -10.29
CA GLY A 52 6.02 -19.31 -10.37
C GLY A 52 6.58 -20.69 -9.98
N GLY A 53 5.71 -21.65 -9.66
CA GLY A 53 6.09 -23.02 -9.33
C GLY A 53 5.77 -24.02 -10.44
N THR A 54 5.90 -25.31 -10.15
CA THR A 54 5.56 -26.41 -11.08
C THR A 54 4.07 -26.68 -11.19
N ALA A 55 3.29 -26.17 -10.22
CA ALA A 55 1.84 -26.28 -10.16
C ALA A 55 1.20 -25.01 -9.61
N TRP A 56 -0.11 -24.85 -9.83
CA TRP A 56 -0.88 -23.69 -9.36
C TRP A 56 -0.89 -23.51 -7.83
N ASN A 57 -0.61 -24.57 -7.08
CA ASN A 57 -0.54 -24.61 -5.63
C ASN A 57 0.89 -24.72 -5.08
N ASP A 58 1.88 -24.49 -5.91
CA ASP A 58 3.29 -24.51 -5.55
C ASP A 58 3.92 -23.13 -5.84
N GLY A 59 4.49 -22.50 -4.80
CA GLY A 59 5.09 -21.18 -4.90
C GLY A 59 4.10 -20.01 -4.88
N VAL A 60 4.37 -18.97 -5.65
CA VAL A 60 3.55 -17.76 -5.74
C VAL A 60 2.57 -17.89 -6.91
N ALA A 61 1.32 -17.53 -6.66
CA ALA A 61 0.30 -17.46 -7.70
C ALA A 61 -0.47 -16.14 -7.65
N LEU A 62 -0.65 -15.52 -8.82
CA LEU A 62 -1.54 -14.40 -9.05
C LEU A 62 -2.78 -14.89 -9.77
N THR A 63 -3.96 -14.63 -9.24
CA THR A 63 -5.24 -15.03 -9.85
C THR A 63 -6.12 -13.80 -10.05
N LEU A 64 -6.56 -13.59 -11.28
CA LEU A 64 -7.50 -12.57 -11.70
C LEU A 64 -8.84 -13.24 -12.00
N SER A 65 -9.83 -13.04 -11.16
CA SER A 65 -11.14 -13.70 -11.27
C SER A 65 -12.09 -12.92 -12.16
N GLY A 66 -12.79 -13.65 -13.03
CA GLY A 66 -13.84 -13.08 -13.86
C GLY A 66 -15.03 -12.56 -13.05
N LYS A 67 -15.82 -11.67 -13.66
CA LYS A 67 -16.95 -10.99 -13.02
C LYS A 67 -17.99 -11.96 -12.45
N ASN A 68 -18.21 -13.07 -13.12
CA ASN A 68 -19.25 -14.06 -12.78
C ASN A 68 -18.68 -15.35 -12.22
N ARG A 69 -17.41 -15.33 -11.74
CA ARG A 69 -16.84 -16.53 -11.14
C ARG A 69 -17.56 -16.87 -9.84
N GLU A 70 -17.96 -18.11 -9.70
CA GLU A 70 -18.53 -18.63 -8.46
C GLU A 70 -17.53 -18.50 -7.31
N ASN A 71 -17.99 -18.10 -6.14
CA ASN A 71 -17.23 -17.90 -4.90
C ASN A 71 -16.23 -16.73 -4.86
N GLU A 72 -15.68 -16.28 -5.98
CA GLU A 72 -14.67 -15.21 -6.02
C GLU A 72 -14.88 -14.26 -7.20
N PRO A 73 -16.06 -13.63 -7.36
CA PRO A 73 -16.32 -12.74 -8.49
C PRO A 73 -15.47 -11.47 -8.41
N SER A 74 -14.90 -11.03 -9.54
CA SER A 74 -14.13 -9.78 -9.66
C SER A 74 -13.05 -9.62 -8.58
N THR A 75 -12.33 -10.68 -8.25
CA THR A 75 -11.36 -10.71 -7.16
C THR A 75 -9.93 -10.84 -7.70
N LEU A 76 -9.02 -10.05 -7.17
CA LEU A 76 -7.59 -10.28 -7.30
C LEU A 76 -7.10 -11.07 -6.09
N ARG A 77 -6.45 -12.21 -6.34
CA ARG A 77 -5.84 -13.04 -5.30
C ARG A 77 -4.34 -13.20 -5.56
N ILE A 78 -3.53 -12.89 -4.55
CA ILE A 78 -2.12 -13.26 -4.50
C ILE A 78 -1.98 -14.36 -3.47
N ARG A 79 -1.48 -15.54 -3.88
CA ARG A 79 -1.28 -16.68 -3.00
C ARG A 79 0.20 -17.00 -2.88
N LEU A 80 0.63 -17.28 -1.66
CA LEU A 80 1.95 -17.77 -1.31
C LEU A 80 1.78 -19.18 -0.73
N THR A 81 2.37 -20.16 -1.38
CA THR A 81 2.32 -21.55 -0.93
C THR A 81 3.73 -22.10 -0.79
N LYS A 82 4.05 -22.64 0.37
CA LYS A 82 5.29 -23.34 0.63
C LYS A 82 5.00 -24.44 1.64
N ASP A 83 5.36 -25.66 1.29
CA ASP A 83 5.06 -26.85 2.08
C ASP A 83 3.53 -26.93 2.34
N ASP A 84 3.10 -27.17 3.56
CA ASP A 84 1.68 -27.19 3.93
C ASP A 84 1.10 -25.79 4.25
N LEU A 85 1.90 -24.74 4.13
CA LEU A 85 1.49 -23.36 4.41
C LEU A 85 0.89 -22.73 3.16
N ASN A 86 -0.38 -22.36 3.25
CA ASN A 86 -1.09 -21.63 2.20
C ASN A 86 -1.53 -20.29 2.75
N ARG A 87 -0.95 -19.20 2.21
CA ARG A 87 -1.27 -17.82 2.57
C ARG A 87 -1.82 -17.10 1.36
N ALA A 88 -2.92 -16.38 1.52
CA ALA A 88 -3.52 -15.65 0.41
C ALA A 88 -3.97 -14.24 0.82
N MET A 89 -3.63 -13.27 0.00
CA MET A 89 -4.20 -11.94 0.02
C MET A 89 -5.30 -11.85 -1.05
N TYR A 90 -6.45 -11.34 -0.67
CA TYR A 90 -7.57 -11.08 -1.57
C TYR A 90 -7.87 -9.59 -1.58
N LEU A 91 -8.01 -9.03 -2.76
CA LEU A 91 -8.53 -7.69 -2.99
C LEU A 91 -9.88 -7.81 -3.69
N TYR A 92 -10.91 -7.25 -3.08
CA TYR A 92 -12.30 -7.33 -3.54
C TYR A 92 -12.73 -6.03 -4.24
N LEU A 93 -13.75 -6.13 -5.08
CA LEU A 93 -14.29 -4.99 -5.84
C LEU A 93 -14.78 -3.82 -4.95
N ASN A 94 -15.21 -4.10 -3.73
CA ASN A 94 -15.64 -3.09 -2.75
C ASN A 94 -14.47 -2.34 -2.07
N GLY A 95 -13.23 -2.60 -2.50
CA GLY A 95 -12.03 -2.01 -1.92
C GLY A 95 -11.53 -2.67 -0.62
N SER A 96 -12.27 -3.66 -0.09
CA SER A 96 -11.77 -4.42 1.05
C SER A 96 -10.67 -5.39 0.64
N TRP A 97 -9.80 -5.75 1.58
CA TRP A 97 -8.79 -6.76 1.39
C TRP A 97 -8.65 -7.64 2.64
N THR A 98 -8.25 -8.88 2.43
CA THR A 98 -8.06 -9.83 3.51
C THR A 98 -6.75 -10.59 3.34
N TRP A 99 -6.20 -11.04 4.46
CA TRP A 99 -5.09 -11.98 4.52
C TRP A 99 -5.61 -13.29 5.11
N ASN A 100 -5.52 -14.39 4.37
CA ASN A 100 -6.08 -15.69 4.76
C ASN A 100 -7.56 -15.66 5.14
N GLY A 101 -8.37 -14.87 4.44
CA GLY A 101 -9.80 -14.73 4.72
C GLY A 101 -10.16 -13.91 5.97
N THR A 102 -9.17 -13.43 6.71
CA THR A 102 -9.37 -12.57 7.88
C THR A 102 -8.93 -11.15 7.55
N ALA A 103 -9.65 -10.14 8.01
CA ALA A 103 -9.17 -8.77 7.99
C ALA A 103 -7.76 -8.72 8.60
N CYS A 104 -6.87 -7.92 8.01
CA CYS A 104 -5.46 -7.91 8.39
C CYS A 104 -5.31 -7.72 9.90
N GLN A 105 -4.84 -8.76 10.58
CA GLN A 105 -4.53 -8.70 12.02
C GLN A 105 -3.08 -8.31 12.18
N ILE A 106 -2.84 -7.30 13.00
CA ILE A 106 -1.50 -6.91 13.39
C ILE A 106 -1.11 -7.76 14.60
N THR A 107 -0.04 -8.52 14.47
CA THR A 107 0.51 -9.31 15.58
C THR A 107 0.93 -8.40 16.72
N SER A 108 0.47 -8.71 17.94
CA SER A 108 0.79 -7.95 19.17
C SER A 108 1.30 -8.85 20.29
N ASP A 109 2.04 -9.91 19.93
CA ASP A 109 2.62 -10.87 20.86
C ASP A 109 3.81 -10.25 21.60
N GLN A 110 3.80 -10.33 22.94
CA GLN A 110 4.86 -9.82 23.82
C GLN A 110 6.23 -10.38 23.46
N ARG A 111 6.31 -11.65 23.03
CA ARG A 111 7.57 -12.34 22.66
C ARG A 111 8.26 -11.72 21.45
N LEU A 112 7.53 -10.91 20.66
CA LEU A 112 8.02 -10.20 19.49
C LEU A 112 8.32 -8.73 19.76
N LYS A 113 8.24 -8.30 21.03
CA LYS A 113 8.44 -6.92 21.43
C LYS A 113 9.58 -6.81 22.43
N GLN A 114 10.28 -5.71 22.38
CA GLN A 114 11.32 -5.33 23.34
C GLN A 114 11.02 -3.94 23.90
N GLN A 115 11.66 -3.60 25.02
CA GLN A 115 11.57 -2.27 25.66
C GLN A 115 10.11 -1.83 25.89
N ILE A 116 9.28 -2.77 26.37
CA ILE A 116 7.88 -2.47 26.68
C ILE A 116 7.86 -1.52 27.87
N ALA A 117 7.38 -0.29 27.64
CA ALA A 117 7.29 0.78 28.61
C ALA A 117 5.98 1.56 28.42
N GLU A 118 5.70 2.47 29.33
CA GLU A 118 4.65 3.46 29.15
C GLU A 118 5.02 4.45 28.04
N ILE A 119 4.00 5.09 27.45
CA ILE A 119 4.22 6.13 26.43
C ILE A 119 4.90 7.33 27.12
N ASP A 120 5.92 7.88 26.48
CA ASP A 120 6.72 9.00 26.97
C ASP A 120 5.83 10.21 27.30
N ASP A 121 5.99 10.76 28.50
CA ASP A 121 5.27 11.94 28.96
C ASP A 121 5.51 13.16 28.06
N LYS A 122 6.72 13.33 27.48
CA LYS A 122 6.99 14.43 26.54
C LYS A 122 6.18 14.31 25.26
N LEU A 123 6.00 13.07 24.75
CA LEU A 123 5.12 12.85 23.60
C LEU A 123 3.68 13.20 23.94
N LEU A 124 3.22 12.80 25.13
CA LEU A 124 1.87 13.14 25.61
C LEU A 124 1.70 14.64 25.90
N ASP A 125 2.78 15.34 26.28
CA ASP A 125 2.75 16.79 26.45
C ASP A 125 2.71 17.50 25.09
N ALA A 126 3.46 17.02 24.09
CA ALA A 126 3.36 17.51 22.73
C ALA A 126 1.99 17.29 22.11
N TRP A 127 1.32 16.19 22.50
CA TRP A 127 0.02 15.82 21.94
C TRP A 127 -1.11 16.79 22.29
N GLN A 128 -0.95 17.61 23.36
CA GLN A 128 -1.91 18.68 23.69
C GLN A 128 -1.99 19.77 22.60
N ASP A 129 -0.93 19.92 21.81
CA ASP A 129 -0.80 20.94 20.75
C ASP A 129 -1.09 20.37 19.36
N VAL A 130 -1.58 19.13 19.30
CA VAL A 130 -1.96 18.47 18.06
C VAL A 130 -3.46 18.60 17.82
N ASP A 131 -3.83 19.20 16.68
CA ASP A 131 -5.21 19.40 16.32
C ASP A 131 -5.78 18.26 15.47
N LEU A 132 -7.00 17.86 15.75
CA LEU A 132 -7.87 17.12 14.86
C LEU A 132 -8.53 18.09 13.89
N VAL A 133 -8.33 17.90 12.59
CA VAL A 133 -8.79 18.84 11.57
C VAL A 133 -9.75 18.21 10.58
N GLN A 134 -10.52 19.04 9.89
CA GLN A 134 -11.27 18.67 8.70
C GLN A 134 -10.56 19.19 7.45
N PHE A 135 -10.51 18.37 6.40
CA PHE A 135 -9.85 18.71 5.15
C PHE A 135 -10.53 18.07 3.94
N LYS A 136 -10.16 18.51 2.76
CA LYS A 136 -10.48 17.87 1.50
C LYS A 136 -9.17 17.56 0.78
N TYR A 137 -9.09 16.43 0.10
CA TYR A 137 -7.94 16.12 -0.76
C TYR A 137 -7.98 17.00 -2.02
N ASN A 138 -6.82 17.52 -2.42
CA ASN A 138 -6.69 18.42 -3.57
C ASN A 138 -7.19 17.79 -4.86
N ASP A 139 -6.80 16.54 -5.14
CA ASP A 139 -7.26 15.77 -6.30
C ASP A 139 -8.79 15.58 -6.33
N ALA A 140 -9.38 15.34 -5.16
CA ALA A 140 -10.83 15.24 -5.04
C ALA A 140 -11.54 16.60 -5.31
N VAL A 141 -10.93 17.71 -4.86
CA VAL A 141 -11.43 19.06 -5.14
C VAL A 141 -11.29 19.37 -6.62
N ASP A 142 -10.16 19.03 -7.24
CA ASP A 142 -9.90 19.27 -8.65
C ASP A 142 -10.91 18.52 -9.55
N GLN A 143 -11.21 17.26 -9.20
CA GLN A 143 -12.13 16.43 -9.97
C GLN A 143 -13.62 16.70 -9.68
N LYS A 144 -14.00 16.91 -8.42
CA LYS A 144 -15.40 16.93 -7.95
C LYS A 144 -15.88 18.30 -7.52
N LYS A 145 -14.98 19.30 -7.45
CA LYS A 145 -15.27 20.67 -7.03
C LYS A 145 -16.01 20.69 -5.68
N ASP A 146 -17.15 21.35 -5.61
CA ASP A 146 -17.97 21.48 -4.38
C ASP A 146 -18.48 20.13 -3.84
N LYS A 147 -18.51 19.08 -4.68
CA LYS A 147 -18.94 17.73 -4.30
C LYS A 147 -17.81 16.90 -3.64
N ALA A 148 -16.59 17.43 -3.52
CA ALA A 148 -15.52 16.79 -2.78
C ALA A 148 -15.92 16.67 -1.30
N ARG A 149 -15.76 15.45 -0.74
CA ARG A 149 -16.14 15.14 0.64
C ARG A 149 -15.14 15.75 1.62
N LEU A 150 -15.64 16.12 2.80
CA LEU A 150 -14.83 16.43 3.96
C LEU A 150 -14.31 15.13 4.61
N HIS A 151 -13.08 15.16 5.00
CA HIS A 151 -12.41 14.14 5.79
C HIS A 151 -12.01 14.73 7.13
N THR A 152 -11.84 13.88 8.14
CA THR A 152 -11.33 14.27 9.46
C THR A 152 -10.06 13.46 9.75
N GLY A 153 -9.10 14.07 10.41
CA GLY A 153 -7.86 13.40 10.75
C GLY A 153 -6.77 14.37 11.19
N TYR A 154 -5.54 13.93 11.10
CA TYR A 154 -4.36 14.68 11.49
C TYR A 154 -3.56 15.10 10.27
N VAL A 155 -2.77 16.17 10.44
CA VAL A 155 -1.76 16.61 9.47
C VAL A 155 -0.38 16.27 10.04
N VAL A 156 0.40 15.49 9.29
CA VAL A 156 1.71 14.99 9.74
C VAL A 156 2.64 16.13 10.19
N GLN A 157 2.67 17.20 9.43
CA GLN A 157 3.52 18.36 9.72
C GLN A 157 3.09 19.08 11.01
N GLN A 158 1.83 19.07 11.38
CA GLN A 158 1.36 19.62 12.66
C GLN A 158 1.86 18.77 13.83
N ILE A 159 1.78 17.44 13.72
CA ILE A 159 2.31 16.52 14.73
C ILE A 159 3.83 16.71 14.87
N ASP A 160 4.56 16.75 13.78
CA ASP A 160 6.01 16.97 13.77
C ASP A 160 6.40 18.30 14.45
N ASN A 161 5.70 19.38 14.12
CA ASN A 161 5.93 20.69 14.74
C ASN A 161 5.62 20.69 16.24
N ALA A 162 4.51 20.08 16.66
CA ALA A 162 4.17 19.94 18.07
C ALA A 162 5.24 19.15 18.82
N CYS A 163 5.67 18.01 18.27
CA CYS A 163 6.74 17.18 18.86
C CYS A 163 8.06 17.96 18.96
N LYS A 164 8.47 18.66 17.92
CA LYS A 164 9.69 19.49 17.92
C LYS A 164 9.64 20.58 18.99
N SER A 165 8.49 21.23 19.20
CA SER A 165 8.34 22.28 20.22
C SER A 165 8.51 21.74 21.65
N HIS A 166 8.25 20.45 21.87
CA HIS A 166 8.45 19.74 23.13
C HIS A 166 9.76 18.95 23.20
N GLY A 167 10.64 19.09 22.20
CA GLY A 167 11.94 18.40 22.13
C GLY A 167 11.82 16.90 21.91
N VAL A 168 10.77 16.45 21.20
CA VAL A 168 10.55 15.08 20.79
C VAL A 168 10.88 14.94 19.31
N ASP A 169 11.71 13.96 18.97
CA ASP A 169 11.93 13.56 17.57
C ASP A 169 10.89 12.53 17.17
N ILE A 170 9.91 12.95 16.37
CA ILE A 170 8.81 12.08 15.94
C ILE A 170 9.26 10.96 15.02
N SER A 171 10.43 11.08 14.38
CA SER A 171 10.96 10.04 13.49
C SER A 171 11.35 8.75 14.23
N GLU A 172 11.54 8.82 15.54
CA GLU A 172 11.78 7.65 16.40
C GLU A 172 10.51 6.83 16.65
N TYR A 173 9.34 7.37 16.32
CA TYR A 173 8.04 6.75 16.58
C TYR A 173 7.44 6.15 15.31
N GLY A 174 6.96 4.93 15.42
CA GLY A 174 6.37 4.21 14.30
C GLY A 174 5.12 4.85 13.71
N LEU A 175 4.47 5.76 14.42
CA LEU A 175 3.30 6.49 13.90
C LEU A 175 3.63 7.43 12.73
N TYR A 176 4.86 7.89 12.64
CA TYR A 176 5.36 8.80 11.61
C TYR A 176 6.04 8.01 10.49
N CYS A 177 5.70 8.30 9.25
CA CYS A 177 6.33 7.73 8.08
C CYS A 177 6.73 8.84 7.12
N HIS A 178 8.01 8.88 6.76
CA HIS A 178 8.57 9.81 5.77
C HIS A 178 9.38 9.00 4.76
N GLU A 179 9.09 9.20 3.50
CA GLU A 179 9.79 8.56 2.38
C GLU A 179 10.26 9.63 1.41
N GLU A 180 11.53 9.56 1.04
CA GLU A 180 12.14 10.43 0.05
C GLU A 180 12.34 9.65 -1.26
N TYR A 181 11.90 10.24 -2.36
CA TYR A 181 12.09 9.70 -3.69
C TYR A 181 13.08 10.59 -4.43
N PRO A 182 14.29 10.10 -4.74
CA PRO A 182 15.26 10.87 -5.49
C PRO A 182 14.76 11.14 -6.91
N GLN A 183 15.33 12.17 -7.54
CA GLN A 183 15.10 12.44 -8.95
C GLN A 183 15.54 11.23 -9.79
N GLU A 184 14.70 10.85 -10.72
CA GLU A 184 14.94 9.75 -11.64
C GLU A 184 15.17 10.31 -13.04
N THR A 185 16.30 9.92 -13.64
CA THR A 185 16.72 10.41 -14.96
C THR A 185 17.02 9.26 -15.90
N GLU A 186 16.82 9.47 -17.19
CA GLU A 186 17.16 8.53 -18.26
C GLU A 186 18.03 9.22 -19.29
N GLU A 187 19.06 8.52 -19.76
CA GLU A 187 19.84 8.96 -20.94
C GLU A 187 19.09 8.58 -22.22
N VAL A 188 18.70 9.58 -22.99
CA VAL A 188 18.04 9.37 -24.29
C VAL A 188 18.99 9.83 -25.42
N GLU A 189 19.04 9.04 -26.49
CA GLU A 189 19.75 9.46 -27.70
C GLU A 189 18.86 10.43 -28.48
N VAL A 190 19.36 11.63 -28.73
CA VAL A 190 18.68 12.65 -29.54
C VAL A 190 19.48 12.86 -30.82
N GLU A 191 18.82 12.69 -31.96
CA GLU A 191 19.40 12.94 -33.26
C GLU A 191 19.34 14.43 -33.59
N GLN A 192 20.49 15.05 -33.77
CA GLN A 192 20.63 16.45 -34.13
C GLN A 192 20.28 16.66 -35.61
N LYS A 193 19.95 17.90 -36.01
CA LYS A 193 19.58 18.25 -37.40
C LYS A 193 20.66 17.98 -38.43
N ASP A 194 21.90 17.78 -37.99
CA ASP A 194 23.07 17.43 -38.84
C ASP A 194 23.29 15.91 -38.92
N GLY A 195 22.41 15.09 -38.33
CA GLY A 195 22.49 13.63 -38.31
C GLY A 195 23.43 13.06 -37.23
N THR A 196 23.99 13.89 -36.36
CA THR A 196 24.76 13.43 -35.21
C THR A 196 23.85 13.00 -34.07
N LYS A 197 24.22 11.93 -33.36
CA LYS A 197 23.50 11.46 -32.16
C LYS A 197 24.22 11.96 -30.94
N THR A 198 23.49 12.67 -30.09
CA THR A 198 23.97 13.11 -28.78
C THR A 198 23.13 12.46 -27.66
N LYS A 199 23.77 12.18 -26.53
CA LYS A 199 23.06 11.71 -25.35
C LYS A 199 22.60 12.91 -24.52
N GLU A 200 21.32 12.96 -24.21
CA GLU A 200 20.73 13.95 -23.32
C GLU A 200 20.12 13.24 -22.12
N THR A 201 20.30 13.84 -20.93
CA THR A 201 19.68 13.34 -19.71
C THR A 201 18.29 13.96 -19.60
N LYS A 202 17.25 13.12 -19.63
CA LYS A 202 15.87 13.51 -19.44
C LYS A 202 15.43 13.15 -18.03
N VAL A 203 14.83 14.10 -17.32
CA VAL A 203 14.19 13.83 -16.04
C VAL A 203 12.88 13.07 -16.28
N ILE A 204 12.76 11.86 -15.71
CA ILE A 204 11.55 11.02 -15.76
C ILE A 204 10.64 11.37 -14.60
N ARG A 205 11.22 11.57 -13.43
CA ARG A 205 10.51 11.93 -12.21
C ARG A 205 11.35 12.90 -11.39
N GLU A 206 10.73 14.00 -10.99
CA GLU A 206 11.35 14.94 -10.07
C GLU A 206 11.49 14.32 -8.66
N ALA A 207 12.48 14.79 -7.92
CA ALA A 207 12.60 14.43 -6.51
C ALA A 207 11.33 14.84 -5.75
N SER A 208 10.87 13.99 -4.88
CA SER A 208 9.64 14.21 -4.10
C SER A 208 9.74 13.57 -2.73
N GLU A 209 8.90 14.03 -1.81
CA GLU A 209 8.77 13.49 -0.45
C GLU A 209 7.34 13.05 -0.22
N HIS A 210 7.17 11.99 0.55
CA HIS A 210 5.87 11.50 0.96
C HIS A 210 5.81 11.34 2.48
N TYR A 211 4.80 11.97 3.08
CA TYR A 211 4.53 11.88 4.51
C TYR A 211 3.23 11.12 4.75
N SER A 212 3.25 10.18 5.69
CA SER A 212 2.05 9.43 6.06
C SER A 212 2.04 9.09 7.56
N LEU A 213 0.88 8.67 8.06
CA LEU A 213 0.66 8.31 9.46
C LEU A 213 0.15 6.87 9.56
N ARG A 214 0.67 6.13 10.54
CA ARG A 214 0.04 4.89 10.98
C ARG A 214 -1.07 5.21 11.97
N TYR A 215 -2.28 5.41 11.48
CA TYR A 215 -3.43 5.86 12.27
C TYR A 215 -3.73 5.00 13.50
N THR A 216 -3.44 3.70 13.47
CA THR A 216 -3.61 2.82 14.64
C THR A 216 -2.69 3.21 15.80
N GLU A 217 -1.47 3.64 15.50
CA GLU A 217 -0.50 4.12 16.48
C GLU A 217 -0.85 5.54 16.94
N VAL A 218 -1.27 6.40 16.02
CA VAL A 218 -1.79 7.74 16.32
C VAL A 218 -2.95 7.64 17.31
N TYR A 219 -3.93 6.76 17.06
CA TYR A 219 -5.05 6.56 17.99
C TYR A 219 -4.63 5.97 19.33
N ALA A 220 -3.55 5.19 19.39
CA ALA A 220 -3.03 4.70 20.67
C ALA A 220 -2.48 5.84 21.52
N VAL A 221 -1.74 6.79 20.90
CA VAL A 221 -1.25 7.99 21.61
C VAL A 221 -2.42 8.89 22.03
N GLU A 222 -3.38 9.13 21.14
CA GLU A 222 -4.61 9.91 21.45
C GLU A 222 -5.36 9.30 22.63
N CYS A 223 -5.60 7.98 22.63
CA CYS A 223 -6.26 7.30 23.72
C CYS A 223 -5.50 7.44 25.05
N MET A 224 -4.17 7.38 25.02
CA MET A 224 -3.37 7.55 26.25
C MET A 224 -3.40 8.99 26.73
N TYR A 225 -3.32 9.96 25.84
CA TYR A 225 -3.48 11.38 26.16
C TYR A 225 -4.84 11.66 26.83
N LEU A 226 -5.92 11.15 26.24
CA LEU A 226 -7.27 11.28 26.82
C LEU A 226 -7.37 10.64 28.21
N ARG A 227 -6.81 9.43 28.42
CA ARG A 227 -6.75 8.77 29.73
C ARG A 227 -6.00 9.64 30.74
N ARG A 228 -4.89 10.26 30.37
CA ARG A 228 -4.13 11.17 31.22
C ARG A 228 -4.95 12.41 31.58
N CYS A 229 -5.66 12.99 30.61
CA CYS A 229 -6.56 14.12 30.86
C CYS A 229 -7.69 13.75 31.83
N ILE A 230 -8.34 12.61 31.64
CA ILE A 230 -9.39 12.11 32.53
C ILE A 230 -8.85 11.92 33.95
N ALA A 231 -7.70 11.27 34.11
CA ALA A 231 -7.09 11.07 35.41
C ALA A 231 -6.79 12.40 36.15
N ARG A 232 -6.24 13.40 35.40
CA ARG A 232 -6.00 14.74 35.97
C ARG A 232 -7.29 15.45 36.40
N LEU A 233 -8.35 15.35 35.58
CA LEU A 233 -9.66 15.93 35.90
C LEU A 233 -10.29 15.24 37.09
N THR A 234 -10.24 13.91 37.18
CA THR A 234 -10.75 13.14 38.30
C THR A 234 -10.06 13.56 39.61
N ALA A 235 -8.73 13.60 39.63
CA ALA A 235 -7.96 14.03 40.77
C ALA A 235 -8.30 15.48 41.20
N ARG A 236 -8.55 16.38 40.23
CA ARG A 236 -8.95 17.75 40.54
C ARG A 236 -10.35 17.84 41.13
N ILE A 237 -11.29 17.03 40.66
CA ILE A 237 -12.64 16.94 41.20
C ILE A 237 -12.57 16.45 42.66
N GLU A 238 -11.86 15.34 42.93
CA GLU A 238 -11.68 14.80 44.26
C GLU A 238 -11.06 15.81 45.23
N GLN A 239 -10.10 16.62 44.75
CA GLN A 239 -9.49 17.67 45.53
C GLN A 239 -10.52 18.76 45.87
N LEU A 240 -11.29 19.22 44.89
CA LEU A 240 -12.31 20.26 45.10
C LEU A 240 -13.43 19.78 46.05
N GLU A 241 -13.81 18.53 45.98
CA GLU A 241 -14.79 17.92 46.90
C GLU A 241 -14.28 17.93 48.36
N LYS A 242 -13.00 17.55 48.57
CA LYS A 242 -12.35 17.62 49.88
C LYS A 242 -12.22 19.05 50.42
N GLU A 243 -11.84 19.99 49.55
CA GLU A 243 -11.76 21.41 49.91
C GLU A 243 -13.13 21.97 50.34
N ARG A 244 -14.20 21.56 49.64
CA ARG A 244 -15.57 21.96 50.01
C ARG A 244 -15.98 21.39 51.35
N GLU A 245 -15.75 20.07 51.57
CA GLU A 245 -16.10 19.41 52.84
C GLU A 245 -15.32 19.97 54.06
N ALA A 246 -14.09 20.44 53.82
CA ALA A 246 -13.28 21.05 54.87
C ALA A 246 -13.63 22.52 55.17
N GLY A 247 -14.38 23.17 54.27
CA GLY A 247 -14.83 24.55 54.41
C GLY A 247 -16.24 24.71 55.03
N GLU A 248 -16.97 23.61 55.22
CA GLU A 248 -18.24 23.50 55.96
C GLU A 248 -17.97 23.16 57.44
#